data_0c704eeafb223daa2a729e673fc3d35b
#
_entry.id   0c704eeafb223daa2a729e673fc3d35b
#
_cell.length_a   1.000
_cell.length_b   1.000
_cell.length_c   1.000
_cell.angle_alpha   90.00
_cell.angle_beta   90.00
_cell.angle_gamma   90.00
#
_symmetry.space_group_name_H-M   'P 1'
#
loop_
_entity.id
_entity.type
_entity.pdbx_description
1 polymer ?
#
loop_
_entity_poly.entity_id
_entity_poly.type
_entity_poly.pdbx_seq_one_letter_code
_entity_poly.pdbx_strand_id
1 'polypeptide(L)'
;MRTDNHELSSARILMLAIICCIVVANIYFNQSVLNLIAGAFPNEWEAVSLIPMATQLGYAAGLLFLIPLGDYIERQRLILRQAQVLLLALIGMMLSPTATVLVFFSFLAGMAATVAQQIVPLAASLSRPSSRGKTVGTVMSGVLAGILAGRAIGGLIGQYFDWRGVFLSGAIMTLLALFFIARLLPSQTLPTPTFHYLAVLRSLGDLWKSEPQVRNATLTQAMLFASFSVLWTVLPFWLAHRYHYGAGITGTLAILGLIGILCAPLAGSFSDRQGSFRMVVFGVLLMLFAWIVFWGWNSMAGMVAGILLLDAGEQCVLIANQHTIYSLRPDARNRLNTLFMSVMFIGGACGSLVATGLWEATHSWTLISSAGAGLVMMGLLTAVRRQTSGRHSGT
;
A
#
# COMPACT_ATOMS: atom_id res chain seq x y z
N MET A 1 -38.73 0.58 20.96
CA MET A 1 -37.56 0.82 20.10
C MET A 1 -36.68 -0.43 20.14
N ARG A 2 -36.76 -1.31 19.13
CA ARG A 2 -35.88 -2.47 18.99
C ARG A 2 -34.51 -1.95 18.49
N THR A 3 -33.56 -1.87 19.37
CA THR A 3 -32.13 -1.81 19.00
C THR A 3 -31.80 -3.18 18.46
N ASP A 4 -32.01 -3.40 17.16
CA ASP A 4 -31.46 -4.56 16.48
C ASP A 4 -29.93 -4.46 16.60
N ASN A 5 -29.40 -5.25 17.53
CA ASN A 5 -27.96 -5.44 17.73
C ASN A 5 -27.43 -6.15 16.47
N HIS A 6 -27.09 -5.39 15.42
CA HIS A 6 -26.40 -5.89 14.24
C HIS A 6 -24.91 -6.10 14.56
N GLU A 7 -24.65 -6.94 15.57
CA GLU A 7 -23.28 -7.35 15.86
C GLU A 7 -22.74 -8.20 14.72
N LEU A 8 -21.49 -7.88 14.35
CA LEU A 8 -20.79 -8.68 13.35
C LEU A 8 -20.48 -10.07 13.91
N SER A 9 -21.07 -11.11 13.31
CA SER A 9 -20.67 -12.49 13.59
C SER A 9 -19.22 -12.74 13.09
N SER A 10 -18.55 -13.73 13.66
CA SER A 10 -17.19 -14.11 13.23
C SER A 10 -17.12 -14.41 11.72
N ALA A 11 -18.16 -15.01 11.14
CA ALA A 11 -18.24 -15.26 9.71
C ALA A 11 -18.32 -13.96 8.90
N ARG A 12 -19.05 -12.94 9.35
CA ARG A 12 -19.10 -11.62 8.69
C ARG A 12 -17.76 -10.91 8.77
N ILE A 13 -17.06 -10.98 9.92
CA ILE A 13 -15.73 -10.39 10.09
C ILE A 13 -14.71 -11.05 9.12
N LEU A 14 -14.74 -12.39 9.02
CA LEU A 14 -13.88 -13.11 8.08
C LEU A 14 -14.20 -12.73 6.63
N MET A 15 -15.47 -12.59 6.28
CA MET A 15 -15.87 -12.19 4.94
C MET A 15 -15.39 -10.75 4.62
N LEU A 16 -15.44 -9.82 5.56
CA LEU A 16 -14.88 -8.48 5.40
C LEU A 16 -13.36 -8.52 5.21
N ALA A 17 -12.66 -9.42 5.91
CA ALA A 17 -11.24 -9.65 5.70
C ALA A 17 -10.94 -10.18 4.29
N ILE A 18 -11.73 -11.12 3.78
CA ILE A 18 -11.62 -11.64 2.41
C ILE A 18 -11.89 -10.54 1.37
N ILE A 19 -12.90 -9.70 1.59
CA ILE A 19 -13.18 -8.57 0.71
C ILE A 19 -12.00 -7.59 0.69
N CYS A 20 -11.44 -7.26 1.84
CA CYS A 20 -10.24 -6.41 1.92
C CYS A 20 -9.06 -7.05 1.19
N CYS A 21 -8.87 -8.37 1.33
CA CYS A 21 -7.83 -9.12 0.61
C CYS A 21 -8.00 -8.98 -0.91
N ILE A 22 -9.20 -9.21 -1.43
CA ILE A 22 -9.51 -9.11 -2.87
C ILE A 22 -9.25 -7.69 -3.38
N VAL A 23 -9.79 -6.68 -2.70
CA VAL A 23 -9.67 -5.28 -3.15
C VAL A 23 -8.21 -4.82 -3.15
N VAL A 24 -7.46 -5.15 -2.10
CA VAL A 24 -6.05 -4.77 -1.98
C VAL A 24 -5.18 -5.52 -2.98
N ALA A 25 -5.46 -6.80 -3.26
CA ALA A 25 -4.72 -7.58 -4.23
C ALA A 25 -4.67 -6.90 -5.62
N ASN A 26 -5.76 -6.24 -6.02
CA ASN A 26 -5.87 -5.56 -7.32
C ASN A 26 -4.85 -4.42 -7.50
N ILE A 27 -4.37 -3.79 -6.41
CA ILE A 27 -3.35 -2.73 -6.48
C ILE A 27 -1.99 -3.30 -6.89
N TYR A 28 -1.72 -4.55 -6.52
CA TYR A 28 -0.40 -5.18 -6.65
C TYR A 28 -0.30 -6.13 -7.85
N PHE A 29 -1.39 -6.39 -8.57
CA PHE A 29 -1.41 -7.25 -9.75
C PHE A 29 -0.44 -6.79 -10.84
N ASN A 30 -0.42 -5.49 -11.14
CA ASN A 30 0.42 -4.92 -12.20
C ASN A 30 1.92 -5.12 -11.92
N GLN A 31 2.35 -5.12 -10.65
CA GLN A 31 3.77 -5.26 -10.29
C GLN A 31 4.36 -6.59 -10.75
N SER A 32 3.58 -7.70 -10.68
CA SER A 32 4.08 -9.03 -11.06
C SER A 32 4.08 -9.26 -12.57
N VAL A 33 3.25 -8.55 -13.33
CA VAL A 33 3.05 -8.78 -14.77
C VAL A 33 3.57 -7.62 -15.64
N LEU A 34 4.30 -6.69 -15.06
CA LEU A 34 4.73 -5.47 -15.74
C LEU A 34 5.63 -5.77 -16.97
N ASN A 35 6.47 -6.81 -16.89
CA ASN A 35 7.28 -7.27 -18.02
C ASN A 35 6.42 -7.89 -19.14
N LEU A 36 5.30 -8.56 -18.82
CA LEU A 36 4.37 -9.08 -19.83
C LEU A 36 3.62 -7.94 -20.53
N ILE A 37 3.24 -6.90 -19.78
CA ILE A 37 2.63 -5.71 -20.34
C ILE A 37 3.61 -4.99 -21.27
N ALA A 38 4.87 -4.85 -20.85
CA ALA A 38 5.92 -4.25 -21.69
C ALA A 38 6.13 -5.04 -23.00
N GLY A 39 6.10 -6.36 -22.94
CA GLY A 39 6.15 -7.21 -24.14
C GLY A 39 4.95 -7.05 -25.08
N ALA A 40 3.76 -6.74 -24.52
CA ALA A 40 2.53 -6.51 -25.31
C ALA A 40 2.51 -5.11 -25.97
N PHE A 41 3.21 -4.14 -25.41
CA PHE A 41 3.28 -2.75 -25.91
C PHE A 41 4.74 -2.29 -26.13
N PRO A 42 5.50 -2.92 -27.04
CA PRO A 42 6.94 -2.69 -27.18
C PRO A 42 7.29 -1.25 -27.60
N ASN A 43 6.36 -0.53 -28.24
CA ASN A 43 6.58 0.84 -28.70
C ASN A 43 6.02 1.90 -27.73
N GLU A 44 5.47 1.50 -26.58
CA GLU A 44 4.83 2.40 -25.62
C GLU A 44 5.50 2.30 -24.24
N TRP A 45 6.82 2.11 -24.19
CA TRP A 45 7.56 1.94 -22.92
C TRP A 45 7.30 3.09 -21.95
N GLU A 46 7.29 4.33 -22.43
CA GLU A 46 7.00 5.50 -21.62
C GLU A 46 5.67 5.35 -20.84
N ALA A 47 4.62 4.90 -21.52
CA ALA A 47 3.32 4.67 -20.87
C ALA A 47 3.36 3.45 -19.93
N VAL A 48 3.99 2.35 -20.34
CA VAL A 48 4.14 1.15 -19.49
C VAL A 48 4.85 1.49 -18.20
N SER A 49 5.89 2.31 -18.25
CA SER A 49 6.67 2.75 -17.10
C SER A 49 5.85 3.52 -16.06
N LEU A 50 4.77 4.17 -16.50
CA LEU A 50 3.87 4.96 -15.65
C LEU A 50 2.80 4.13 -14.93
N ILE A 51 2.57 2.87 -15.32
CA ILE A 51 1.48 2.03 -14.75
C ILE A 51 1.60 1.86 -13.22
N PRO A 52 2.75 1.46 -12.65
CA PRO A 52 2.88 1.33 -11.20
C PRO A 52 2.73 2.67 -10.47
N MET A 53 3.31 3.73 -11.04
CA MET A 53 3.18 5.09 -10.51
C MET A 53 1.71 5.53 -10.50
N ALA A 54 0.98 5.34 -11.61
CA ALA A 54 -0.43 5.73 -11.73
C ALA A 54 -1.30 5.02 -10.70
N THR A 55 -1.09 3.72 -10.47
CA THR A 55 -1.83 2.95 -9.46
C THR A 55 -1.58 3.51 -8.05
N GLN A 56 -0.35 3.82 -7.71
CA GLN A 56 0.02 4.36 -6.39
C GLN A 56 -0.49 5.79 -6.19
N LEU A 57 -0.39 6.66 -7.22
CA LEU A 57 -0.98 8.00 -7.18
C LEU A 57 -2.50 7.95 -7.09
N GLY A 58 -3.14 7.04 -7.82
CA GLY A 58 -4.56 6.78 -7.68
C GLY A 58 -4.94 6.41 -6.25
N TYR A 59 -4.20 5.49 -5.63
CA TYR A 59 -4.44 5.10 -4.25
C TYR A 59 -4.25 6.27 -3.27
N ALA A 60 -3.20 7.07 -3.43
CA ALA A 60 -2.99 8.29 -2.64
C ALA A 60 -4.14 9.29 -2.81
N ALA A 61 -4.62 9.50 -4.04
CA ALA A 61 -5.78 10.35 -4.33
C ALA A 61 -7.05 9.80 -3.67
N GLY A 62 -7.28 8.49 -3.75
CA GLY A 62 -8.39 7.83 -3.06
C GLY A 62 -8.37 8.03 -1.55
N LEU A 63 -7.19 7.91 -0.92
CA LEU A 63 -7.03 8.18 0.50
C LEU A 63 -7.35 9.64 0.84
N LEU A 64 -6.84 10.60 0.07
CA LEU A 64 -7.04 12.02 0.34
C LEU A 64 -8.49 12.47 0.10
N PHE A 65 -9.12 11.99 -0.96
CA PHE A 65 -10.41 12.51 -1.40
C PHE A 65 -11.59 11.61 -1.06
N LEU A 66 -11.44 10.27 -1.09
CA LEU A 66 -12.57 9.36 -0.89
C LEU A 66 -12.75 8.93 0.56
N ILE A 67 -11.68 8.85 1.37
CA ILE A 67 -11.81 8.48 2.79
C ILE A 67 -12.61 9.53 3.57
N PRO A 68 -12.31 10.85 3.45
CA PRO A 68 -13.12 11.87 4.14
C PRO A 68 -14.58 11.91 3.69
N LEU A 69 -14.92 11.48 2.48
CA LEU A 69 -16.30 11.39 2.02
C LEU A 69 -17.15 10.41 2.84
N GLY A 70 -16.51 9.41 3.48
CA GLY A 70 -17.19 8.44 4.34
C GLY A 70 -17.83 9.05 5.59
N ASP A 71 -17.51 10.30 5.93
CA ASP A 71 -18.15 11.05 7.02
C ASP A 71 -19.38 11.85 6.53
N TYR A 72 -19.58 11.99 5.20
CA TYR A 72 -20.67 12.77 4.57
C TYR A 72 -21.64 11.91 3.76
N ILE A 73 -21.19 10.78 3.27
CA ILE A 73 -21.98 9.85 2.47
C ILE A 73 -22.15 8.56 3.28
N GLU A 74 -23.31 7.93 3.18
CA GLU A 74 -23.55 6.62 3.77
C GLU A 74 -22.41 5.66 3.37
N ARG A 75 -21.67 5.14 4.36
CA ARG A 75 -20.47 4.35 4.14
C ARG A 75 -20.71 3.14 3.26
N GLN A 76 -21.83 2.45 3.42
CA GLN A 76 -22.17 1.32 2.56
C GLN A 76 -22.28 1.74 1.09
N ARG A 77 -22.99 2.85 0.81
CA ARG A 77 -23.14 3.36 -0.57
C ARG A 77 -21.82 3.79 -1.16
N LEU A 78 -20.98 4.43 -0.36
CA LEU A 78 -19.66 4.87 -0.82
C LEU A 78 -18.77 3.68 -1.16
N ILE A 79 -18.71 2.66 -0.27
CA ILE A 79 -17.96 1.41 -0.48
C ILE A 79 -18.47 0.69 -1.73
N LEU A 80 -19.80 0.56 -1.92
CA LEU A 80 -20.38 -0.07 -3.11
C LEU A 80 -20.00 0.66 -4.40
N ARG A 81 -20.13 2.01 -4.42
CA ARG A 81 -19.77 2.81 -5.60
C ARG A 81 -18.29 2.70 -5.93
N GLN A 82 -17.42 2.75 -4.93
CA GLN A 82 -15.99 2.57 -5.15
C GLN A 82 -15.68 1.16 -5.68
N ALA A 83 -16.29 0.11 -5.14
CA ALA A 83 -16.09 -1.25 -5.63
C ALA A 83 -16.64 -1.43 -7.07
N GLN A 84 -17.72 -0.72 -7.45
CA GLN A 84 -18.20 -0.68 -8.83
C GLN A 84 -17.20 0.01 -9.76
N VAL A 85 -16.62 1.14 -9.34
CA VAL A 85 -15.57 1.84 -10.09
C VAL A 85 -14.33 0.95 -10.23
N LEU A 86 -13.95 0.22 -9.18
CA LEU A 86 -12.84 -0.74 -9.24
C LEU A 86 -13.12 -1.83 -10.27
N LEU A 87 -14.32 -2.42 -10.27
CA LEU A 87 -14.72 -3.42 -11.25
C LEU A 87 -14.62 -2.89 -12.68
N LEU A 88 -15.17 -1.69 -12.93
CA LEU A 88 -15.11 -1.06 -14.26
C LEU A 88 -13.67 -0.74 -14.67
N ALA A 89 -12.84 -0.28 -13.74
CA ALA A 89 -11.43 -0.03 -13.99
C ALA A 89 -10.68 -1.31 -14.37
N LEU A 90 -10.92 -2.43 -13.68
CA LEU A 90 -10.30 -3.72 -13.99
C LEU A 90 -10.73 -4.26 -15.35
N ILE A 91 -12.02 -4.12 -15.71
CA ILE A 91 -12.51 -4.45 -17.05
C ILE A 91 -11.83 -3.54 -18.09
N GLY A 92 -11.73 -2.24 -17.82
CA GLY A 92 -11.04 -1.29 -18.69
C GLY A 92 -9.55 -1.63 -18.86
N MET A 93 -8.86 -2.05 -17.78
CA MET A 93 -7.47 -2.52 -17.87
C MET A 93 -7.36 -3.77 -18.76
N MET A 94 -8.23 -4.75 -18.56
CA MET A 94 -8.27 -5.97 -19.38
C MET A 94 -8.47 -5.69 -20.87
N LEU A 95 -9.34 -4.73 -21.18
CA LEU A 95 -9.71 -4.39 -22.57
C LEU A 95 -8.82 -3.31 -23.18
N SER A 96 -7.82 -2.79 -22.47
CA SER A 96 -6.98 -1.69 -22.92
C SER A 96 -6.28 -2.00 -24.25
N PRO A 97 -6.50 -1.19 -25.29
CA PRO A 97 -5.85 -1.35 -26.59
C PRO A 97 -4.44 -0.74 -26.62
N THR A 98 -4.12 0.20 -25.71
CA THR A 98 -2.83 0.89 -25.60
C THR A 98 -2.38 0.96 -24.15
N ALA A 99 -1.08 1.12 -23.93
CA ALA A 99 -0.53 1.30 -22.58
C ALA A 99 -1.02 2.59 -21.92
N THR A 100 -1.24 3.66 -22.71
CA THR A 100 -1.79 4.94 -22.19
C THR A 100 -3.18 4.75 -21.58
N VAL A 101 -4.07 4.00 -22.23
CA VAL A 101 -5.40 3.66 -21.70
C VAL A 101 -5.27 2.82 -20.44
N LEU A 102 -4.30 1.91 -20.41
CA LEU A 102 -4.02 1.08 -19.23
C LEU A 102 -3.55 1.92 -18.04
N VAL A 103 -2.74 2.96 -18.25
CA VAL A 103 -2.32 3.94 -17.21
C VAL A 103 -3.54 4.64 -16.60
N PHE A 104 -4.47 5.11 -17.42
CA PHE A 104 -5.69 5.76 -16.94
C PHE A 104 -6.52 4.84 -16.05
N PHE A 105 -6.78 3.61 -16.49
CA PHE A 105 -7.54 2.65 -15.69
C PHE A 105 -6.76 2.16 -14.45
N SER A 106 -5.43 2.13 -14.50
CA SER A 106 -4.59 1.83 -13.35
C SER A 106 -4.72 2.89 -12.26
N PHE A 107 -4.77 4.17 -12.63
CA PHE A 107 -5.04 5.27 -11.70
C PHE A 107 -6.44 5.12 -11.07
N LEU A 108 -7.47 4.86 -11.87
CA LEU A 108 -8.84 4.65 -11.37
C LEU A 108 -8.94 3.42 -10.45
N ALA A 109 -8.28 2.32 -10.81
CA ALA A 109 -8.24 1.12 -9.99
C ALA A 109 -7.57 1.39 -8.65
N GLY A 110 -6.42 2.09 -8.64
CA GLY A 110 -5.74 2.51 -7.42
C GLY A 110 -6.65 3.37 -6.54
N MET A 111 -7.28 4.39 -7.10
CA MET A 111 -8.18 5.29 -6.37
C MET A 111 -9.37 4.56 -5.76
N ALA A 112 -9.99 3.66 -6.51
CA ALA A 112 -11.15 2.90 -6.06
C ALA A 112 -10.79 1.81 -5.03
N ALA A 113 -9.59 1.23 -5.08
CA ALA A 113 -9.15 0.17 -4.17
C ALA A 113 -8.98 0.63 -2.71
N THR A 114 -9.07 1.94 -2.44
CA THR A 114 -9.12 2.48 -1.06
C THR A 114 -10.35 2.05 -0.26
N VAL A 115 -11.29 1.32 -0.85
CA VAL A 115 -12.42 0.64 -0.17
C VAL A 115 -11.97 -0.10 1.09
N ALA A 116 -10.84 -0.81 1.05
CA ALA A 116 -10.33 -1.54 2.22
C ALA A 116 -10.11 -0.62 3.44
N GLN A 117 -9.64 0.61 3.21
CA GLN A 117 -9.39 1.60 4.26
C GLN A 117 -10.68 2.17 4.87
N GLN A 118 -11.82 1.99 4.22
CA GLN A 118 -13.15 2.34 4.77
C GLN A 118 -13.79 1.17 5.50
N ILE A 119 -13.55 -0.06 5.04
CA ILE A 119 -14.09 -1.28 5.67
C ILE A 119 -13.51 -1.47 7.08
N VAL A 120 -12.22 -1.22 7.29
CA VAL A 120 -11.56 -1.40 8.60
C VAL A 120 -12.22 -0.58 9.71
N PRO A 121 -12.37 0.77 9.61
CA PRO A 121 -13.03 1.55 10.63
C PRO A 121 -14.55 1.26 10.74
N LEU A 122 -15.19 0.88 9.64
CA LEU A 122 -16.59 0.46 9.67
C LEU A 122 -16.76 -0.83 10.48
N ALA A 123 -15.93 -1.84 10.25
CA ALA A 123 -15.93 -3.09 11.02
C ALA A 123 -15.66 -2.83 12.51
N ALA A 124 -14.75 -1.90 12.82
CA ALA A 124 -14.49 -1.47 14.20
C ALA A 124 -15.72 -0.82 14.87
N SER A 125 -16.47 0.01 14.13
CA SER A 125 -17.66 0.69 14.67
C SER A 125 -18.85 -0.26 14.90
N LEU A 126 -18.93 -1.35 14.14
CA LEU A 126 -19.97 -2.38 14.25
C LEU A 126 -19.62 -3.48 15.27
N SER A 127 -18.47 -3.38 15.94
CA SER A 127 -17.99 -4.37 16.91
C SER A 127 -18.18 -3.92 18.35
N ARG A 128 -18.36 -4.88 19.27
CA ARG A 128 -18.38 -4.61 20.73
C ARG A 128 -17.05 -3.97 21.17
N PRO A 129 -17.03 -3.05 22.13
CA PRO A 129 -15.80 -2.49 22.68
C PRO A 129 -14.78 -3.54 23.09
N SER A 130 -15.22 -4.66 23.69
CA SER A 130 -14.38 -5.77 24.16
C SER A 130 -13.76 -6.61 23.02
N SER A 131 -14.37 -6.64 21.82
CA SER A 131 -13.88 -7.44 20.66
C SER A 131 -13.36 -6.58 19.51
N ARG A 132 -13.40 -5.25 19.63
CA ARG A 132 -13.02 -4.32 18.55
C ARG A 132 -11.60 -4.53 18.05
N GLY A 133 -10.65 -4.73 18.96
CA GLY A 133 -9.25 -5.00 18.59
C GLY A 133 -9.10 -6.28 17.77
N LYS A 134 -9.80 -7.37 18.17
CA LYS A 134 -9.79 -8.63 17.43
C LYS A 134 -10.41 -8.47 16.03
N THR A 135 -11.51 -7.75 15.91
CA THR A 135 -12.16 -7.48 14.62
C THR A 135 -11.24 -6.70 13.69
N VAL A 136 -10.66 -5.58 14.18
CA VAL A 136 -9.70 -4.79 13.39
C VAL A 136 -8.50 -5.63 12.97
N GLY A 137 -7.94 -6.41 13.89
CA GLY A 137 -6.82 -7.31 13.59
C GLY A 137 -7.15 -8.32 12.50
N THR A 138 -8.34 -8.95 12.55
CA THR A 138 -8.76 -9.92 11.53
C THR A 138 -8.94 -9.25 10.16
N VAL A 139 -9.58 -8.07 10.09
CA VAL A 139 -9.79 -7.36 8.81
C VAL A 139 -8.45 -6.85 8.25
N MET A 140 -7.56 -6.34 9.10
CA MET A 140 -6.21 -5.93 8.70
C MET A 140 -5.35 -7.10 8.21
N SER A 141 -5.50 -8.30 8.79
CA SER A 141 -4.84 -9.50 8.25
C SER A 141 -5.29 -9.79 6.81
N GLY A 142 -6.57 -9.52 6.48
CA GLY A 142 -7.05 -9.58 5.09
C GLY A 142 -6.35 -8.56 4.19
N VAL A 143 -6.16 -7.33 4.65
CA VAL A 143 -5.39 -6.31 3.90
C VAL A 143 -3.97 -6.77 3.61
N LEU A 144 -3.27 -7.26 4.62
CA LEU A 144 -1.88 -7.75 4.48
C LEU A 144 -1.80 -8.99 3.57
N ALA A 145 -2.75 -9.93 3.74
CA ALA A 145 -2.85 -11.09 2.84
C ALA A 145 -3.10 -10.66 1.39
N GLY A 146 -3.88 -9.60 1.16
CA GLY A 146 -4.13 -9.04 -0.17
C GLY A 146 -2.87 -8.51 -0.86
N ILE A 147 -1.97 -7.87 -0.12
CA ILE A 147 -0.69 -7.39 -0.65
C ILE A 147 0.15 -8.55 -1.21
N LEU A 148 0.24 -9.63 -0.45
CA LEU A 148 1.02 -10.82 -0.85
C LEU A 148 0.31 -11.61 -1.94
N ALA A 149 -1.01 -11.87 -1.76
CA ALA A 149 -1.81 -12.60 -2.71
C ALA A 149 -1.86 -11.90 -4.07
N GLY A 150 -1.94 -10.57 -4.10
CA GLY A 150 -1.93 -9.79 -5.33
C GLY A 150 -0.68 -10.06 -6.17
N ARG A 151 0.49 -10.00 -5.57
CA ARG A 151 1.74 -10.31 -6.27
C ARG A 151 1.87 -11.79 -6.64
N ALA A 152 1.61 -12.69 -5.68
CA ALA A 152 1.79 -14.12 -5.88
C ALA A 152 0.81 -14.69 -6.91
N ILE A 153 -0.49 -14.46 -6.72
CA ILE A 153 -1.55 -14.95 -7.60
C ILE A 153 -1.49 -14.22 -8.94
N GLY A 154 -1.25 -12.90 -8.94
CA GLY A 154 -1.09 -12.10 -10.16
C GLY A 154 0.05 -12.64 -11.03
N GLY A 155 1.20 -12.95 -10.43
CA GLY A 155 2.32 -13.55 -11.14
C GLY A 155 2.01 -14.93 -11.73
N LEU A 156 1.35 -15.81 -10.96
CA LEU A 156 0.95 -17.14 -11.43
C LEU A 156 -0.09 -17.06 -12.56
N ILE A 157 -1.15 -16.26 -12.38
CA ILE A 157 -2.17 -16.10 -13.43
C ILE A 157 -1.54 -15.48 -14.68
N GLY A 158 -0.68 -14.46 -14.53
CA GLY A 158 0.01 -13.83 -15.65
C GLY A 158 0.89 -14.78 -16.44
N GLN A 159 1.51 -15.76 -15.79
CA GLN A 159 2.34 -16.76 -16.46
C GLN A 159 1.54 -17.70 -17.35
N TYR A 160 0.29 -18.08 -16.96
CA TYR A 160 -0.52 -19.07 -17.68
C TYR A 160 -1.61 -18.45 -18.56
N PHE A 161 -2.11 -17.27 -18.23
CA PHE A 161 -3.27 -16.64 -18.86
C PHE A 161 -3.00 -15.20 -19.36
N ASP A 162 -1.71 -14.80 -19.45
CA ASP A 162 -1.29 -13.48 -19.83
C ASP A 162 -1.74 -12.38 -18.84
N TRP A 163 -1.24 -11.14 -19.02
CA TRP A 163 -1.54 -9.99 -18.15
C TRP A 163 -3.04 -9.61 -18.15
N ARG A 164 -3.75 -9.81 -19.28
CA ARG A 164 -5.20 -9.61 -19.37
C ARG A 164 -5.99 -10.56 -18.47
N GLY A 165 -5.55 -11.80 -18.36
CA GLY A 165 -6.14 -12.82 -17.47
C GLY A 165 -6.05 -12.42 -16.00
N VAL A 166 -5.00 -11.70 -15.61
CA VAL A 166 -4.85 -11.19 -14.23
C VAL A 166 -5.94 -10.16 -13.90
N PHE A 167 -6.17 -9.20 -14.79
CA PHE A 167 -7.22 -8.19 -14.58
C PHE A 167 -8.63 -8.76 -14.69
N LEU A 168 -8.84 -9.75 -15.58
CA LEU A 168 -10.10 -10.51 -15.62
C LEU A 168 -10.37 -11.22 -14.30
N SER A 169 -9.39 -11.91 -13.74
CA SER A 169 -9.53 -12.58 -12.44
C SER A 169 -9.85 -11.59 -11.32
N GLY A 170 -9.18 -10.44 -11.31
CA GLY A 170 -9.48 -9.33 -10.40
C GLY A 170 -10.91 -8.81 -10.55
N ALA A 171 -11.40 -8.66 -11.78
CA ALA A 171 -12.76 -8.23 -12.07
C ALA A 171 -13.79 -9.24 -11.55
N ILE A 172 -13.59 -10.54 -11.79
CA ILE A 172 -14.46 -11.60 -11.28
C ILE A 172 -14.49 -11.61 -9.75
N MET A 173 -13.33 -11.56 -9.11
CA MET A 173 -13.24 -11.52 -7.64
C MET A 173 -13.90 -10.24 -7.07
N THR A 174 -13.72 -9.10 -7.72
CA THR A 174 -14.34 -7.83 -7.30
C THR A 174 -15.87 -7.87 -7.49
N LEU A 175 -16.37 -8.51 -8.54
CA LEU A 175 -17.81 -8.73 -8.73
C LEU A 175 -18.41 -9.58 -7.59
N LEU A 176 -17.71 -10.66 -7.19
CA LEU A 176 -18.11 -11.48 -6.04
C LEU A 176 -18.05 -10.64 -4.74
N ALA A 177 -17.01 -9.85 -4.54
CA ALA A 177 -16.89 -8.96 -3.40
C ALA A 177 -18.05 -7.96 -3.35
N LEU A 178 -18.45 -7.36 -4.47
CA LEU A 178 -19.61 -6.47 -4.59
C LEU A 178 -20.90 -7.13 -4.11
N PHE A 179 -21.13 -8.38 -4.53
CA PHE A 179 -22.32 -9.12 -4.07
C PHE A 179 -22.32 -9.28 -2.55
N PHE A 180 -21.19 -9.64 -1.94
CA PHE A 180 -21.10 -9.80 -0.50
C PHE A 180 -21.16 -8.48 0.25
N ILE A 181 -20.54 -7.41 -0.26
CA ILE A 181 -20.63 -6.06 0.32
C ILE A 181 -22.11 -5.62 0.42
N ALA A 182 -22.87 -5.79 -0.68
CA ALA A 182 -24.28 -5.42 -0.72
C ALA A 182 -25.13 -6.21 0.29
N ARG A 183 -24.75 -7.46 0.62
CA ARG A 183 -25.49 -8.33 1.53
C ARG A 183 -25.06 -8.21 3.00
N LEU A 184 -23.79 -7.89 3.26
CA LEU A 184 -23.21 -7.95 4.61
C LEU A 184 -23.19 -6.61 5.32
N LEU A 185 -23.01 -5.51 4.60
CA LEU A 185 -22.94 -4.20 5.21
C LEU A 185 -24.34 -3.64 5.42
N PRO A 186 -24.69 -3.25 6.66
CA PRO A 186 -25.96 -2.59 6.93
C PRO A 186 -25.94 -1.15 6.39
N SER A 187 -27.08 -0.68 5.91
CA SER A 187 -27.27 0.75 5.65
C SER A 187 -27.29 1.49 6.98
N GLN A 188 -26.45 2.50 7.10
CA GLN A 188 -26.37 3.34 8.29
C GLN A 188 -26.91 4.73 7.97
N THR A 189 -27.86 5.21 8.76
CA THR A 189 -28.24 6.62 8.73
C THR A 189 -27.07 7.46 9.25
N LEU A 190 -26.62 8.40 8.43
CA LEU A 190 -25.58 9.34 8.83
C LEU A 190 -26.09 10.28 9.91
N PRO A 191 -25.29 10.54 10.95
CA PRO A 191 -25.48 11.75 11.75
C PRO A 191 -25.31 12.96 10.81
N THR A 192 -26.05 14.04 11.07
CA THR A 192 -25.89 15.29 10.32
C THR A 192 -24.42 15.72 10.35
N PRO A 193 -23.76 15.93 9.21
CA PRO A 193 -22.35 16.29 9.20
C PRO A 193 -22.14 17.61 9.93
N THR A 194 -21.26 17.61 10.93
CA THR A 194 -20.94 18.82 11.71
C THR A 194 -19.87 19.71 11.05
N PHE A 195 -19.19 19.21 10.02
CA PHE A 195 -18.12 19.92 9.31
C PHE A 195 -18.32 19.90 7.80
N HIS A 196 -17.83 20.95 7.11
CA HIS A 196 -17.80 20.96 5.65
C HIS A 196 -16.63 20.12 5.12
N TYR A 197 -16.84 19.35 4.06
CA TYR A 197 -15.83 18.50 3.42
C TYR A 197 -14.51 19.22 3.15
N LEU A 198 -14.56 20.45 2.61
CA LEU A 198 -13.37 21.28 2.38
C LEU A 198 -12.64 21.64 3.67
N ALA A 199 -13.34 21.76 4.80
CA ALA A 199 -12.71 22.02 6.10
C ALA A 199 -11.90 20.81 6.57
N VAL A 200 -12.35 19.58 6.30
CA VAL A 200 -11.57 18.36 6.59
C VAL A 200 -10.32 18.33 5.74
N LEU A 201 -10.40 18.60 4.44
CA LEU A 201 -9.21 18.67 3.57
C LEU A 201 -8.22 19.76 4.02
N ARG A 202 -8.72 20.97 4.38
CA ARG A 202 -7.86 22.03 4.93
C ARG A 202 -7.17 21.59 6.21
N SER A 203 -7.89 20.87 7.09
CA SER A 203 -7.32 20.39 8.35
C SER A 203 -6.14 19.41 8.17
N LEU A 204 -6.07 18.68 7.04
CA LEU A 204 -4.88 17.87 6.70
C LEU A 204 -3.67 18.77 6.41
N GLY A 205 -3.88 19.87 5.67
CA GLY A 205 -2.85 20.87 5.41
C GLY A 205 -2.38 21.58 6.69
N ASP A 206 -3.31 21.88 7.61
CA ASP A 206 -2.98 22.49 8.89
C ASP A 206 -2.17 21.55 9.77
N LEU A 207 -2.55 20.27 9.85
CA LEU A 207 -1.77 19.22 10.56
C LEU A 207 -0.36 19.07 9.98
N TRP A 208 -0.21 19.15 8.65
CA TRP A 208 1.09 19.10 8.00
C TRP A 208 1.98 20.29 8.38
N LYS A 209 1.40 21.49 8.51
CA LYS A 209 2.13 22.72 8.83
C LYS A 209 2.44 22.83 10.33
N SER A 210 1.46 22.50 11.17
CA SER A 210 1.56 22.70 12.63
C SER A 210 2.37 21.63 13.36
N GLU A 211 2.51 20.42 12.77
CA GLU A 211 3.12 19.27 13.45
C GLU A 211 4.41 18.80 12.73
N PRO A 212 5.58 19.41 13.03
CA PRO A 212 6.85 19.02 12.38
C PRO A 212 7.21 17.54 12.57
N GLN A 213 6.83 16.95 13.70
CA GLN A 213 7.10 15.52 13.96
C GLN A 213 6.29 14.61 13.06
N VAL A 214 5.03 14.96 12.77
CA VAL A 214 4.18 14.25 11.81
C VAL A 214 4.78 14.35 10.42
N ARG A 215 5.16 15.55 9.99
CA ARG A 215 5.78 15.80 8.68
C ARG A 215 7.06 14.97 8.49
N ASN A 216 7.95 15.00 9.48
CA ASN A 216 9.23 14.29 9.39
C ASN A 216 9.03 12.76 9.37
N ALA A 217 8.14 12.21 10.23
CA ALA A 217 7.83 10.79 10.23
C ALA A 217 7.21 10.35 8.90
N THR A 218 6.33 11.17 8.35
CA THR A 218 5.66 10.92 7.07
C THR A 218 6.64 10.97 5.88
N LEU A 219 7.53 11.97 5.85
CA LEU A 219 8.56 12.07 4.81
C LEU A 219 9.57 10.94 4.91
N THR A 220 9.99 10.56 6.13
CA THR A 220 10.84 9.38 6.33
C THR A 220 10.19 8.15 5.72
N GLN A 221 8.91 7.89 6.03
CA GLN A 221 8.20 6.75 5.50
C GLN A 221 8.04 6.81 3.97
N ALA A 222 7.78 7.99 3.42
CA ALA A 222 7.66 8.18 1.97
C ALA A 222 8.97 7.81 1.23
N MET A 223 10.14 8.22 1.76
CA MET A 223 11.43 7.87 1.18
C MET A 223 11.72 6.37 1.26
N LEU A 224 11.38 5.73 2.38
CA LEU A 224 11.61 4.30 2.56
C LEU A 224 10.65 3.46 1.70
N PHE A 225 9.40 3.86 1.62
CA PHE A 225 8.45 3.22 0.72
C PHE A 225 8.75 3.47 -0.76
N ALA A 226 9.35 4.62 -1.10
CA ALA A 226 9.92 4.84 -2.43
C ALA A 226 11.01 3.82 -2.75
N SER A 227 11.96 3.62 -1.84
CA SER A 227 13.01 2.60 -1.97
C SER A 227 12.44 1.18 -2.12
N PHE A 228 11.47 0.83 -1.30
CA PHE A 228 10.73 -0.44 -1.40
C PHE A 228 10.07 -0.61 -2.78
N SER A 229 9.44 0.46 -3.29
CA SER A 229 8.79 0.46 -4.61
C SER A 229 9.79 0.34 -5.75
N VAL A 230 11.03 0.86 -5.60
CA VAL A 230 12.12 0.65 -6.59
C VAL A 230 12.33 -0.83 -6.83
N LEU A 231 12.50 -1.64 -5.78
CA LEU A 231 12.71 -3.08 -5.92
C LEU A 231 11.53 -3.74 -6.65
N TRP A 232 10.33 -3.61 -6.10
CA TRP A 232 9.16 -4.35 -6.59
C TRP A 232 8.73 -3.94 -8.00
N THR A 233 9.08 -2.74 -8.44
CA THR A 233 8.79 -2.28 -9.81
C THR A 233 9.78 -2.85 -10.83
N VAL A 234 11.07 -2.93 -10.50
CA VAL A 234 12.10 -3.40 -11.43
C VAL A 234 12.31 -4.92 -11.37
N LEU A 235 11.97 -5.55 -10.26
CA LEU A 235 12.20 -6.98 -10.05
C LEU A 235 11.73 -7.87 -11.21
N PRO A 236 10.51 -7.72 -11.79
CA PRO A 236 10.07 -8.55 -12.91
C PRO A 236 10.94 -8.35 -14.16
N PHE A 237 11.38 -7.14 -14.44
CA PHE A 237 12.28 -6.85 -15.58
C PHE A 237 13.67 -7.44 -15.36
N TRP A 238 14.22 -7.29 -14.16
CA TRP A 238 15.54 -7.85 -13.83
C TRP A 238 15.56 -9.37 -13.90
N LEU A 239 14.51 -10.04 -13.35
CA LEU A 239 14.38 -11.49 -13.41
C LEU A 239 14.23 -12.00 -14.84
N ALA A 240 13.45 -11.31 -15.67
CA ALA A 240 13.31 -11.65 -17.08
C ALA A 240 14.62 -11.44 -17.86
N HIS A 241 15.31 -10.33 -17.62
CA HIS A 241 16.56 -10.00 -18.32
C HIS A 241 17.72 -10.91 -17.92
N ARG A 242 17.88 -11.20 -16.62
CA ARG A 242 19.05 -11.91 -16.08
C ARG A 242 18.90 -13.43 -16.09
N TYR A 243 17.71 -13.93 -15.82
CA TYR A 243 17.45 -15.37 -15.64
C TYR A 243 16.41 -15.92 -16.61
N HIS A 244 15.82 -15.10 -17.46
CA HIS A 244 14.70 -15.49 -18.35
C HIS A 244 13.50 -16.07 -17.58
N TYR A 245 13.30 -15.63 -16.34
CA TYR A 245 12.19 -16.05 -15.50
C TYR A 245 10.92 -15.27 -15.82
N GLY A 246 9.80 -15.98 -15.85
CA GLY A 246 8.48 -15.39 -16.05
C GLY A 246 7.87 -14.76 -14.80
N ALA A 247 6.68 -14.20 -14.96
CA ALA A 247 5.91 -13.51 -13.91
C ALA A 247 5.64 -14.39 -12.67
N GLY A 248 5.52 -15.71 -12.83
CA GLY A 248 5.28 -16.65 -11.74
C GLY A 248 6.40 -16.64 -10.68
N ILE A 249 7.67 -16.53 -11.08
CA ILE A 249 8.79 -16.45 -10.13
C ILE A 249 8.75 -15.13 -9.38
N THR A 250 8.46 -14.01 -10.06
CA THR A 250 8.26 -12.71 -9.39
C THR A 250 7.17 -12.78 -8.33
N GLY A 251 6.05 -13.42 -8.67
CA GLY A 251 4.95 -13.63 -7.74
C GLY A 251 5.34 -14.53 -6.56
N THR A 252 6.09 -15.61 -6.80
CA THR A 252 6.55 -16.52 -5.75
C THR A 252 7.49 -15.81 -4.76
N LEU A 253 8.39 -14.95 -5.24
CA LEU A 253 9.26 -14.16 -4.38
C LEU A 253 8.46 -13.20 -3.47
N ALA A 254 7.30 -12.76 -3.88
CA ALA A 254 6.44 -11.92 -3.04
C ALA A 254 5.96 -12.63 -1.76
N ILE A 255 5.92 -13.97 -1.73
CA ILE A 255 5.58 -14.74 -0.53
C ILE A 255 6.58 -14.48 0.61
N LEU A 256 7.82 -14.14 0.27
CA LEU A 256 8.84 -13.75 1.25
C LEU A 256 8.42 -12.53 2.09
N GLY A 257 7.54 -11.69 1.57
CA GLY A 257 6.93 -10.57 2.31
C GLY A 257 6.12 -10.97 3.55
N LEU A 258 5.82 -12.27 3.73
CA LEU A 258 5.30 -12.81 5.00
C LEU A 258 6.18 -12.43 6.20
N ILE A 259 7.49 -12.28 5.99
CA ILE A 259 8.41 -11.84 7.05
C ILE A 259 8.00 -10.50 7.65
N GLY A 260 7.53 -9.56 6.82
CA GLY A 260 7.02 -8.27 7.28
C GLY A 260 5.83 -8.42 8.24
N ILE A 261 4.90 -9.33 7.94
CA ILE A 261 3.75 -9.62 8.82
C ILE A 261 4.22 -10.17 10.17
N LEU A 262 5.22 -11.05 10.17
CA LEU A 262 5.79 -11.63 11.38
C LEU A 262 6.58 -10.59 12.21
N CYS A 263 7.23 -9.64 11.54
CA CYS A 263 7.97 -8.57 12.20
C CYS A 263 7.06 -7.49 12.83
N ALA A 264 5.83 -7.30 12.35
CA ALA A 264 4.97 -6.21 12.79
C ALA A 264 4.68 -6.20 14.31
N PRO A 265 4.27 -7.31 14.98
CA PRO A 265 4.04 -7.31 16.42
C PRO A 265 5.34 -7.09 17.22
N LEU A 266 6.48 -7.59 16.71
CA LEU A 266 7.78 -7.39 17.34
C LEU A 266 8.20 -5.93 17.27
N ALA A 267 8.04 -5.29 16.12
CA ALA A 267 8.32 -3.88 15.92
C ALA A 267 7.44 -2.98 16.82
N GLY A 268 6.15 -3.32 16.97
CA GLY A 268 5.24 -2.64 17.88
C GLY A 268 5.72 -2.73 19.35
N SER A 269 5.94 -3.94 19.83
CA SER A 269 6.38 -4.17 21.22
C SER A 269 7.74 -3.55 21.53
N PHE A 270 8.66 -3.53 20.55
CA PHE A 270 9.94 -2.87 20.70
C PHE A 270 9.77 -1.33 20.76
N SER A 271 8.91 -0.77 19.89
CA SER A 271 8.62 0.67 19.88
C SER A 271 8.02 1.14 21.21
N ASP A 272 7.15 0.33 21.83
CA ASP A 272 6.57 0.61 23.15
C ASP A 272 7.62 0.65 24.27
N ARG A 273 8.59 -0.27 24.22
CA ARG A 273 9.59 -0.44 25.30
C ARG A 273 10.81 0.45 25.17
N GLN A 274 11.32 0.63 23.95
CA GLN A 274 12.61 1.29 23.68
C GLN A 274 12.49 2.59 22.88
N GLY A 275 11.27 2.92 22.44
CA GLY A 275 10.97 4.12 21.67
C GLY A 275 11.04 3.90 20.16
N SER A 276 10.11 4.54 19.46
CA SER A 276 9.93 4.40 18.02
C SER A 276 11.15 4.81 17.19
N PHE A 277 11.95 5.80 17.66
CA PHE A 277 13.12 6.25 16.91
C PHE A 277 14.19 5.17 16.75
N ARG A 278 14.47 4.39 17.80
CA ARG A 278 15.43 3.27 17.73
C ARG A 278 14.96 2.21 16.75
N MET A 279 13.64 1.94 16.71
CA MET A 279 13.07 1.01 15.76
C MET A 279 13.14 1.52 14.33
N VAL A 280 12.94 2.81 14.09
CA VAL A 280 13.14 3.45 12.77
C VAL A 280 14.60 3.25 12.33
N VAL A 281 15.58 3.55 13.17
CA VAL A 281 17.01 3.38 12.83
C VAL A 281 17.32 1.92 12.53
N PHE A 282 16.82 0.98 13.33
CA PHE A 282 17.02 -0.45 13.07
C PHE A 282 16.45 -0.89 11.73
N GLY A 283 15.21 -0.50 11.41
CA GLY A 283 14.59 -0.82 10.12
C GLY A 283 15.32 -0.19 8.94
N VAL A 284 15.77 1.06 9.07
CA VAL A 284 16.61 1.73 8.05
C VAL A 284 17.92 0.97 7.82
N LEU A 285 18.58 0.50 8.87
CA LEU A 285 19.83 -0.29 8.74
C LEU A 285 19.56 -1.62 8.04
N LEU A 286 18.44 -2.29 8.33
CA LEU A 286 18.03 -3.50 7.60
C LEU A 286 17.84 -3.22 6.11
N MET A 287 17.15 -2.13 5.76
CA MET A 287 16.92 -1.75 4.36
C MET A 287 18.24 -1.37 3.64
N LEU A 288 19.14 -0.65 4.30
CA LEU A 288 20.48 -0.36 3.73
C LEU A 288 21.27 -1.65 3.50
N PHE A 289 21.25 -2.55 4.47
CA PHE A 289 21.92 -3.84 4.34
C PHE A 289 21.31 -4.70 3.22
N ALA A 290 19.98 -4.65 3.04
CA ALA A 290 19.31 -5.27 1.91
C ALA A 290 19.86 -4.78 0.56
N TRP A 291 20.02 -3.45 0.40
CA TRP A 291 20.57 -2.88 -0.84
C TRP A 291 22.04 -3.22 -1.05
N ILE A 292 22.85 -3.36 0.01
CA ILE A 292 24.23 -3.87 -0.07
C ILE A 292 24.22 -5.33 -0.54
N VAL A 293 23.32 -6.16 -0.02
CA VAL A 293 23.15 -7.55 -0.45
C VAL A 293 22.74 -7.62 -1.93
N PHE A 294 21.77 -6.81 -2.37
CA PHE A 294 21.36 -6.76 -3.77
C PHE A 294 22.50 -6.32 -4.71
N TRP A 295 23.33 -5.39 -4.26
CA TRP A 295 24.47 -4.92 -5.03
C TRP A 295 25.62 -5.92 -5.10
N GLY A 296 25.99 -6.51 -3.97
CA GLY A 296 27.20 -7.35 -3.85
C GLY A 296 26.97 -8.84 -4.09
N TRP A 297 25.74 -9.34 -3.81
CA TRP A 297 25.42 -10.76 -3.96
C TRP A 297 24.41 -10.99 -5.08
N ASN A 298 24.89 -10.84 -6.32
CA ASN A 298 24.07 -10.88 -7.52
C ASN A 298 23.66 -12.33 -7.91
N SER A 299 22.87 -12.97 -7.06
CA SER A 299 22.33 -14.32 -7.24
C SER A 299 20.91 -14.41 -6.73
N MET A 300 20.20 -15.51 -7.04
CA MET A 300 18.86 -15.75 -6.50
C MET A 300 18.85 -15.85 -4.96
N ALA A 301 19.88 -16.41 -4.35
CA ALA A 301 20.01 -16.44 -2.89
C ALA A 301 20.16 -15.02 -2.30
N GLY A 302 20.97 -14.18 -2.94
CA GLY A 302 21.10 -12.76 -2.58
C GLY A 302 19.79 -12.01 -2.76
N MET A 303 19.03 -12.31 -3.82
CA MET A 303 17.71 -11.72 -4.04
C MET A 303 16.74 -12.10 -2.92
N VAL A 304 16.65 -13.38 -2.54
CA VAL A 304 15.82 -13.87 -1.44
C VAL A 304 16.21 -13.20 -0.12
N ALA A 305 17.52 -13.19 0.21
CA ALA A 305 18.02 -12.56 1.44
C ALA A 305 17.72 -11.06 1.47
N GLY A 306 17.95 -10.37 0.37
CA GLY A 306 17.70 -8.93 0.24
C GLY A 306 16.21 -8.59 0.38
N ILE A 307 15.30 -9.37 -0.24
CA ILE A 307 13.85 -9.19 -0.09
C ILE A 307 13.44 -9.34 1.37
N LEU A 308 13.87 -10.40 2.04
CA LEU A 308 13.54 -10.62 3.46
C LEU A 308 13.99 -9.44 4.34
N LEU A 309 15.19 -8.93 4.12
CA LEU A 309 15.73 -7.79 4.86
C LEU A 309 14.97 -6.50 4.55
N LEU A 310 14.66 -6.26 3.27
CA LEU A 310 13.96 -5.04 2.83
C LEU A 310 12.53 -5.00 3.37
N ASP A 311 11.78 -6.10 3.25
CA ASP A 311 10.41 -6.20 3.73
C ASP A 311 10.34 -6.11 5.27
N ALA A 312 11.25 -6.79 5.99
CA ALA A 312 11.35 -6.69 7.44
C ALA A 312 11.66 -5.25 7.88
N GLY A 313 12.64 -4.60 7.22
CA GLY A 313 13.04 -3.22 7.51
C GLY A 313 11.91 -2.23 7.26
N GLU A 314 11.24 -2.31 6.10
CA GLU A 314 10.10 -1.46 5.76
C GLU A 314 8.98 -1.59 6.78
N GLN A 315 8.63 -2.81 7.17
CA GLN A 315 7.57 -3.05 8.14
C GLN A 315 7.93 -2.51 9.54
N CYS A 316 9.18 -2.66 9.97
CA CYS A 316 9.67 -2.09 11.22
C CYS A 316 9.51 -0.57 11.25
N VAL A 317 9.91 0.11 10.17
CA VAL A 317 9.80 1.57 10.09
C VAL A 317 8.35 2.02 10.00
N LEU A 318 7.53 1.34 9.21
CA LEU A 318 6.11 1.64 9.07
C LEU A 318 5.41 1.65 10.43
N ILE A 319 5.55 0.58 11.19
CA ILE A 319 4.93 0.44 12.53
C ILE A 319 5.47 1.51 13.49
N ALA A 320 6.77 1.75 13.52
CA ALA A 320 7.39 2.74 14.40
C ALA A 320 6.94 4.19 14.08
N ASN A 321 6.82 4.54 12.81
CA ASN A 321 6.32 5.85 12.40
C ASN A 321 4.82 6.00 12.69
N GLN A 322 3.99 4.97 12.45
CA GLN A 322 2.58 4.96 12.82
C GLN A 322 2.39 5.12 14.32
N HIS A 323 3.15 4.38 15.13
CA HIS A 323 3.14 4.53 16.59
C HIS A 323 3.41 5.99 17.00
N THR A 324 4.42 6.60 16.39
CA THR A 324 4.76 8.00 16.68
C THR A 324 3.60 8.96 16.34
N ILE A 325 3.08 8.91 15.12
CA ILE A 325 2.06 9.89 14.69
C ILE A 325 0.75 9.74 15.46
N TYR A 326 0.37 8.50 15.85
CA TYR A 326 -0.86 8.25 16.58
C TYR A 326 -0.77 8.63 18.06
N SER A 327 0.43 8.67 18.62
CA SER A 327 0.64 9.13 20.00
C SER A 327 0.63 10.65 20.15
N LEU A 328 0.97 11.40 19.07
CA LEU A 328 1.03 12.86 19.09
C LEU A 328 -0.36 13.52 19.20
N ARG A 329 -1.33 13.03 18.44
CA ARG A 329 -2.68 13.61 18.37
C ARG A 329 -3.75 12.49 18.34
N PRO A 330 -4.12 11.95 19.51
CA PRO A 330 -5.13 10.90 19.61
C PRO A 330 -6.51 11.29 19.04
N ASP A 331 -6.84 12.58 19.11
CA ASP A 331 -8.07 13.18 18.58
C ASP A 331 -8.13 13.24 17.04
N ALA A 332 -6.97 13.19 16.37
CA ALA A 332 -6.84 13.35 14.93
C ALA A 332 -6.33 12.08 14.20
N ARG A 333 -6.34 10.92 14.85
CA ARG A 333 -5.73 9.66 14.32
C ARG A 333 -6.14 9.32 12.89
N ASN A 334 -7.43 9.42 12.56
CA ASN A 334 -7.91 9.12 11.21
C ASN A 334 -7.34 10.08 10.17
N ARG A 335 -7.31 11.39 10.47
CA ARG A 335 -6.73 12.42 9.60
C ARG A 335 -5.22 12.23 9.43
N LEU A 336 -4.52 11.92 10.52
CA LEU A 336 -3.11 11.63 10.50
C LEU A 336 -2.78 10.38 9.68
N ASN A 337 -3.58 9.32 9.81
CA ASN A 337 -3.41 8.13 8.99
C ASN A 337 -3.64 8.42 7.50
N THR A 338 -4.69 9.17 7.17
CA THR A 338 -4.96 9.60 5.78
C THR A 338 -3.76 10.35 5.20
N LEU A 339 -3.25 11.35 5.92
CA LEU A 339 -2.10 12.15 5.50
C LEU A 339 -0.83 11.28 5.33
N PHE A 340 -0.53 10.48 6.35
CA PHE A 340 0.64 9.60 6.38
C PHE A 340 0.65 8.60 5.22
N MET A 341 -0.44 7.87 5.06
CA MET A 341 -0.54 6.87 4.00
C MET A 341 -0.55 7.49 2.61
N SER A 342 -1.22 8.64 2.42
CA SER A 342 -1.24 9.32 1.12
C SER A 342 0.14 9.76 0.68
N VAL A 343 0.91 10.40 1.57
CA VAL A 343 2.28 10.84 1.25
C VAL A 343 3.22 9.66 1.08
N MET A 344 3.04 8.58 1.85
CA MET A 344 3.77 7.33 1.66
C MET A 344 3.56 6.77 0.25
N PHE A 345 2.32 6.68 -0.23
CA PHE A 345 2.03 6.19 -1.59
C PHE A 345 2.50 7.14 -2.69
N ILE A 346 2.52 8.45 -2.46
CA ILE A 346 3.17 9.41 -3.37
C ILE A 346 4.68 9.12 -3.43
N GLY A 347 5.32 8.86 -2.29
CA GLY A 347 6.71 8.42 -2.26
C GLY A 347 6.93 7.16 -3.08
N GLY A 348 6.08 6.14 -2.90
CA GLY A 348 6.13 4.91 -3.68
C GLY A 348 5.98 5.15 -5.19
N ALA A 349 5.07 6.03 -5.58
CA ALA A 349 4.89 6.43 -6.98
C ALA A 349 6.17 7.05 -7.57
N CYS A 350 6.80 7.97 -6.83
CA CYS A 350 8.09 8.55 -7.23
C CYS A 350 9.19 7.47 -7.32
N GLY A 351 9.24 6.54 -6.37
CA GLY A 351 10.18 5.42 -6.40
C GLY A 351 9.99 4.53 -7.62
N SER A 352 8.75 4.20 -7.96
CA SER A 352 8.42 3.42 -9.15
C SER A 352 8.84 4.13 -10.45
N LEU A 353 8.60 5.45 -10.54
CA LEU A 353 9.00 6.25 -11.70
C LEU A 353 10.52 6.30 -11.86
N VAL A 354 11.25 6.54 -10.78
CA VAL A 354 12.72 6.52 -10.76
C VAL A 354 13.24 5.15 -11.21
N ALA A 355 12.63 4.08 -10.71
CA ALA A 355 13.03 2.71 -11.00
C ALA A 355 12.87 2.36 -12.47
N THR A 356 11.71 2.64 -13.07
CA THR A 356 11.44 2.36 -14.48
C THR A 356 12.30 3.20 -15.41
N GLY A 357 12.47 4.52 -15.13
CA GLY A 357 13.32 5.40 -15.93
C GLY A 357 14.81 5.00 -15.89
N LEU A 358 15.34 4.65 -14.71
CA LEU A 358 16.73 4.16 -14.60
C LEU A 358 16.92 2.82 -15.30
N TRP A 359 15.93 1.92 -15.18
CA TRP A 359 16.00 0.62 -15.84
C TRP A 359 16.01 0.77 -17.37
N GLU A 360 15.12 1.58 -17.92
CA GLU A 360 15.06 1.87 -19.35
C GLU A 360 16.40 2.42 -19.88
N ALA A 361 16.91 3.44 -19.18
CA ALA A 361 18.12 4.13 -19.62
C ALA A 361 19.39 3.27 -19.53
N THR A 362 19.47 2.32 -18.59
CA THR A 362 20.76 1.72 -18.23
C THR A 362 20.76 0.20 -18.16
N HIS A 363 19.63 -0.45 -17.95
CA HIS A 363 19.51 -1.89 -17.65
C HIS A 363 20.47 -2.34 -16.52
N SER A 364 20.89 -1.41 -15.66
CA SER A 364 21.93 -1.62 -14.65
C SER A 364 21.34 -1.87 -13.27
N TRP A 365 21.47 -3.09 -12.77
CA TRP A 365 21.10 -3.46 -11.41
C TRP A 365 21.88 -2.67 -10.35
N THR A 366 23.13 -2.33 -10.64
CA THR A 366 23.97 -1.53 -9.75
C THR A 366 23.38 -0.13 -9.53
N LEU A 367 22.92 0.54 -10.60
CA LEU A 367 22.31 1.87 -10.49
C LEU A 367 20.97 1.81 -9.78
N ILE A 368 20.16 0.77 -10.03
CA ILE A 368 18.91 0.53 -9.28
C ILE A 368 19.20 0.35 -7.79
N SER A 369 20.20 -0.47 -7.44
CA SER A 369 20.58 -0.69 -6.03
C SER A 369 21.08 0.60 -5.37
N SER A 370 21.86 1.40 -6.11
CA SER A 370 22.35 2.70 -5.63
C SER A 370 21.22 3.70 -5.41
N ALA A 371 20.24 3.76 -6.31
CA ALA A 371 19.07 4.61 -6.17
C ALA A 371 18.22 4.20 -4.95
N GLY A 372 17.98 2.88 -4.78
CA GLY A 372 17.27 2.35 -3.62
C GLY A 372 17.97 2.68 -2.29
N ALA A 373 19.29 2.47 -2.22
CA ALA A 373 20.11 2.83 -1.05
C ALA A 373 20.09 4.35 -0.80
N GLY A 374 20.20 5.16 -1.85
CA GLY A 374 20.12 6.63 -1.76
C GLY A 374 18.82 7.13 -1.15
N LEU A 375 17.67 6.54 -1.55
CA LEU A 375 16.37 6.85 -0.95
C LEU A 375 16.30 6.47 0.52
N VAL A 376 16.89 5.32 0.92
CA VAL A 376 16.96 4.92 2.33
C VAL A 376 17.82 5.91 3.13
N MET A 377 18.96 6.35 2.58
CA MET A 377 19.80 7.37 3.21
C MET A 377 19.07 8.71 3.38
N MET A 378 18.31 9.15 2.39
CA MET A 378 17.46 10.34 2.48
C MET A 378 16.39 10.17 3.59
N GLY A 379 15.79 9.00 3.71
CA GLY A 379 14.89 8.65 4.80
C GLY A 379 15.56 8.73 6.17
N LEU A 380 16.79 8.24 6.30
CA LEU A 380 17.58 8.37 7.54
C LEU A 380 17.83 9.81 7.92
N LEU A 381 18.23 10.66 6.96
CA LEU A 381 18.47 12.07 7.19
C LEU A 381 17.22 12.80 7.70
N THR A 382 16.05 12.48 7.14
CA THR A 382 14.78 13.05 7.63
C THR A 382 14.44 12.57 9.05
N ALA A 383 14.71 11.29 9.36
CA ALA A 383 14.49 10.72 10.69
C ALA A 383 15.39 11.37 11.76
N VAL A 384 16.68 11.61 11.46
CA VAL A 384 17.64 12.24 12.39
C VAL A 384 17.28 13.70 12.64
N ARG A 385 16.94 14.48 11.62
CA ARG A 385 16.48 15.89 11.78
C ARG A 385 15.31 16.03 12.75
N ARG A 386 14.44 15.04 12.80
CA ARG A 386 13.32 14.99 13.75
C ARG A 386 13.79 14.98 15.20
N GLN A 387 14.84 14.23 15.53
CA GLN A 387 15.33 14.08 16.91
C GLN A 387 15.96 15.37 17.43
N THR A 388 16.65 16.10 16.55
CA THR A 388 17.25 17.42 16.92
C THR A 388 16.20 18.49 17.16
N SER A 389 15.14 18.54 16.34
CA SER A 389 14.05 19.52 16.50
C SER A 389 13.20 19.28 17.77
N GLY A 390 13.00 18.03 18.20
CA GLY A 390 12.26 17.72 19.42
C GLY A 390 13.00 18.02 20.74
N ARG A 391 14.34 18.12 20.69
CA ARG A 391 15.14 18.49 21.87
C ARG A 391 15.13 20.00 22.16
N HIS A 392 14.88 20.84 21.15
CA HIS A 392 14.82 22.30 21.31
C HIS A 392 13.44 22.83 21.74
N SER A 393 12.38 22.04 21.66
CA SER A 393 11.04 22.43 22.12
C SER A 393 10.71 21.98 23.54
N GLY A 394 11.63 21.32 24.23
CA GLY A 394 11.49 20.82 25.60
C GLY A 394 12.39 21.54 26.66
N THR A 395 13.05 22.62 26.25
CA THR A 395 13.75 23.57 27.16
C THR A 395 13.02 24.91 27.12
#